data_d9ac7fdf4185767b06557041fc51e7d3
#
_entry.id   d9ac7fdf4185767b06557041fc51e7d3
#
_cell.length_a   1.000
_cell.length_b   1.000
_cell.length_c   1.000
_cell.angle_alpha   90.00
_cell.angle_beta   90.00
_cell.angle_gamma   90.00
#
_symmetry.space_group_name_H-M   'P 1'
#
loop_
_entity.id
_entity.type
_entity.pdbx_description
1 polymer ?
#
loop_
_entity_poly.entity_id
_entity_poly.type
_entity_poly.pdbx_seq_one_letter_code
_entity_poly.pdbx_strand_id
1 'polypeptide(L)'
;MAKDNFISHDENDDGIDRAGFLKCMAWAGTGLFCVMSGGILKSYGMSQLFDKTSGRLKEGLQIPKGDFSFIQISDSHIGFNKQANPDVTATLQAAITKINSMPGSPSFMLHTGDLSHLSQAAEFDTLDQVLKTAKTEKIFFVPGEHDVLTDDGKQYLDRYGKGTKGSGWYSFDAQGVHFIGLVNVLNLKAGGLGALGNDQLEWLEDDVKHLSSSTPIVVFAHIPLWSVYPQWGWGTDDSAQALSYLKRFGSVTVLNGHIHQTLQKIEGNITFHTAMSTAFVQPAPGAAQSPGPMNVPAEKLRSLLGLSGINYIEHGHTLAITDSPLEDAGSKVMIDNFSFTPQELTVSAGTKVIWINHDEVPHTVTSTDKRFTSSGTLDTDQQFSFTFSEKGIYNYYCSVHPHMTGKVIVK
;
A
#
# COMPACT_ATOMS: atom_id res chain seq x y z
N MET A 1 32.27 36.39 -13.30
CA MET A 1 31.67 35.55 -14.36
C MET A 1 31.90 34.10 -13.96
N ALA A 2 30.93 33.51 -13.29
CA ALA A 2 30.96 32.09 -12.97
C ALA A 2 30.48 31.33 -14.21
N LYS A 3 31.35 30.44 -14.72
CA LYS A 3 30.96 29.52 -15.80
C LYS A 3 30.06 28.47 -15.22
N ASP A 4 28.80 28.46 -15.61
CA ASP A 4 27.90 27.35 -15.41
C ASP A 4 28.48 26.12 -16.13
N ASN A 5 28.96 25.15 -15.36
CA ASN A 5 29.34 23.85 -15.88
C ASN A 5 28.03 23.08 -16.15
N PHE A 6 27.51 23.25 -17.36
CA PHE A 6 26.52 22.30 -17.88
C PHE A 6 27.22 20.95 -18.05
N ILE A 7 26.69 19.93 -17.35
CA ILE A 7 27.11 18.56 -17.58
C ILE A 7 26.60 18.19 -18.98
N SER A 8 27.52 17.88 -19.90
CA SER A 8 27.12 17.43 -21.23
C SER A 8 26.37 16.11 -21.15
N HIS A 9 25.22 16.10 -21.74
CA HIS A 9 24.42 14.89 -21.92
C HIS A 9 25.08 13.95 -22.92
N ASP A 10 24.98 12.65 -22.74
CA ASP A 10 25.36 11.70 -23.78
C ASP A 10 24.27 11.59 -24.84
N GLU A 11 24.56 10.97 -25.97
CA GLU A 11 23.66 10.90 -27.14
C GLU A 11 22.36 10.11 -26.93
N ASN A 12 22.14 9.56 -25.71
CA ASN A 12 20.93 8.82 -25.30
C ASN A 12 20.15 9.57 -24.22
N ASP A 13 20.35 10.87 -24.08
CA ASP A 13 19.73 11.69 -23.05
C ASP A 13 18.21 11.80 -23.27
N ASP A 14 17.45 11.46 -22.23
CA ASP A 14 16.00 11.64 -22.15
C ASP A 14 15.56 13.09 -21.92
N GLY A 15 16.49 14.05 -21.99
CA GLY A 15 16.22 15.48 -21.84
C GLY A 15 16.17 15.97 -20.40
N ILE A 16 16.58 15.14 -19.41
CA ILE A 16 16.56 15.52 -18.00
C ILE A 16 17.96 15.44 -17.42
N ASP A 17 18.46 16.56 -16.95
CA ASP A 17 19.67 16.58 -16.16
C ASP A 17 19.47 15.99 -14.75
N ARG A 18 20.56 15.60 -14.08
CA ARG A 18 20.50 15.08 -12.71
C ARG A 18 19.86 16.04 -11.72
N ALA A 19 19.98 17.34 -11.93
CA ALA A 19 19.39 18.37 -11.08
C ALA A 19 17.87 18.48 -11.33
N GLY A 20 17.43 18.34 -12.58
CA GLY A 20 16.01 18.23 -12.96
C GLY A 20 15.37 16.97 -12.40
N PHE A 21 16.07 15.82 -12.49
CA PHE A 21 15.64 14.57 -11.90
C PHE A 21 15.53 14.66 -10.37
N LEU A 22 16.53 15.21 -9.69
CA LEU A 22 16.50 15.40 -8.23
C LEU A 22 15.42 16.41 -7.80
N LYS A 23 15.16 17.46 -8.60
CA LYS A 23 14.02 18.36 -8.37
C LYS A 23 12.69 17.62 -8.52
N CYS A 24 12.52 16.79 -9.54
CA CYS A 24 11.35 15.93 -9.69
C CYS A 24 11.17 14.97 -8.50
N MET A 25 12.27 14.36 -8.03
CA MET A 25 12.26 13.48 -6.85
C MET A 25 11.91 14.24 -5.55
N ALA A 26 12.42 15.44 -5.36
CA ALA A 26 12.08 16.28 -4.20
C ALA A 26 10.61 16.72 -4.22
N TRP A 27 10.01 16.85 -5.41
CA TRP A 27 8.59 17.18 -5.59
C TRP A 27 7.67 15.96 -5.54
N ALA A 28 8.18 14.74 -5.73
CA ALA A 28 7.38 13.51 -5.60
C ALA A 28 6.76 13.36 -4.19
N GLY A 29 7.40 13.94 -3.15
CA GLY A 29 6.80 14.07 -1.81
C GLY A 29 5.60 15.02 -1.73
N THR A 30 5.27 15.75 -2.80
CA THR A 30 4.17 16.74 -2.86
C THR A 30 3.08 16.37 -3.86
N GLY A 31 2.99 15.11 -4.29
CA GLY A 31 1.90 14.61 -5.12
C GLY A 31 2.02 14.94 -6.62
N LEU A 32 3.24 14.97 -7.16
CA LEU A 32 3.49 15.04 -8.60
C LEU A 32 3.66 13.64 -9.19
N PHE A 33 2.99 13.37 -10.30
CA PHE A 33 3.26 12.23 -11.16
C PHE A 33 4.20 12.66 -12.30
N CYS A 34 5.28 11.90 -12.50
CA CYS A 34 6.17 12.07 -13.63
C CYS A 34 5.93 10.94 -14.64
N VAL A 35 5.61 11.27 -15.86
CA VAL A 35 5.40 10.31 -16.95
C VAL A 35 6.40 10.58 -18.06
N MET A 36 7.13 9.56 -18.50
CA MET A 36 7.98 9.62 -19.71
C MET A 36 7.10 9.37 -20.94
N SER A 37 7.08 10.31 -21.87
CA SER A 37 6.37 10.15 -23.14
C SER A 37 7.27 10.65 -24.26
N GLY A 38 7.72 9.74 -25.13
CA GLY A 38 8.59 10.04 -26.25
C GLY A 38 9.98 10.57 -25.86
N GLY A 39 10.58 10.05 -24.77
CA GLY A 39 11.88 10.48 -24.25
C GLY A 39 11.83 11.78 -23.45
N ILE A 40 10.67 12.35 -23.18
CA ILE A 40 10.50 13.59 -22.43
C ILE A 40 9.76 13.29 -21.12
N LEU A 41 10.37 13.60 -19.96
CA LEU A 41 9.69 13.52 -18.67
C LEU A 41 8.67 14.64 -18.56
N LYS A 42 7.41 14.28 -18.50
CA LYS A 42 6.32 15.22 -18.21
C LYS A 42 5.90 15.05 -16.76
N SER A 43 5.98 16.12 -15.98
CA SER A 43 5.44 16.14 -14.61
C SER A 43 4.01 16.65 -14.63
N TYR A 44 3.12 15.91 -13.97
CA TYR A 44 1.73 16.30 -13.79
C TYR A 44 1.44 16.45 -12.30
N GLY A 45 0.96 17.61 -11.89
CA GLY A 45 0.39 17.76 -10.55
C GLY A 45 -0.90 16.95 -10.44
N MET A 46 -1.21 16.39 -9.26
CA MET A 46 -2.47 15.68 -9.00
C MET A 46 -3.69 16.46 -9.51
N SER A 47 -3.69 17.79 -9.39
CA SER A 47 -4.74 18.67 -9.91
C SER A 47 -4.85 18.75 -11.43
N GLN A 48 -3.84 18.27 -12.16
CA GLN A 48 -3.84 18.24 -13.63
C GLN A 48 -4.37 16.92 -14.17
N LEU A 49 -4.25 15.84 -13.40
CA LEU A 49 -4.73 14.50 -13.76
C LEU A 49 -6.22 14.32 -13.46
N PHE A 50 -6.72 15.04 -12.45
CA PHE A 50 -8.11 14.94 -12.03
C PHE A 50 -8.88 16.19 -12.44
N ASP A 51 -10.12 16.00 -12.90
CA ASP A 51 -11.06 17.10 -13.05
C ASP A 51 -11.36 17.72 -11.68
N LYS A 52 -11.13 19.02 -11.55
CA LYS A 52 -11.29 19.75 -10.29
C LYS A 52 -12.73 19.72 -9.75
N THR A 53 -13.70 19.44 -10.61
CA THR A 53 -15.12 19.49 -10.27
C THR A 53 -15.66 18.11 -9.94
N SER A 54 -15.19 17.07 -10.64
CA SER A 54 -15.69 15.69 -10.48
C SER A 54 -14.79 14.78 -9.67
N GLY A 55 -13.52 15.16 -9.45
CA GLY A 55 -12.50 14.31 -8.80
C GLY A 55 -12.17 13.03 -9.58
N ARG A 56 -12.66 12.92 -10.82
CA ARG A 56 -12.36 11.83 -11.74
C ARG A 56 -11.14 12.20 -12.58
N LEU A 57 -10.42 11.19 -13.07
CA LEU A 57 -9.47 11.39 -14.16
C LEU A 57 -10.18 12.14 -15.29
N LYS A 58 -9.55 13.19 -15.80
CA LYS A 58 -10.13 14.01 -16.90
C LYS A 58 -10.55 13.09 -18.04
N GLU A 59 -11.79 13.21 -18.48
CA GLU A 59 -12.26 12.56 -19.71
C GLU A 59 -11.35 12.99 -20.85
N GLY A 60 -10.77 12.00 -21.54
CA GLY A 60 -9.82 12.25 -22.63
C GLY A 60 -8.36 11.99 -22.26
N LEU A 61 -7.99 11.74 -20.99
CA LEU A 61 -6.74 11.05 -20.70
C LEU A 61 -6.92 9.61 -21.23
N GLN A 62 -6.44 9.37 -22.44
CA GLN A 62 -6.36 8.01 -22.95
C GLN A 62 -5.32 7.29 -22.12
N ILE A 63 -5.75 6.42 -21.22
CA ILE A 63 -4.87 5.41 -20.61
C ILE A 63 -4.41 4.56 -21.80
N PRO A 64 -3.10 4.51 -22.12
CA PRO A 64 -2.62 3.72 -23.23
C PRO A 64 -3.12 2.26 -23.12
N LYS A 65 -3.43 1.63 -24.25
CA LYS A 65 -3.70 0.19 -24.31
C LYS A 65 -2.46 -0.55 -23.80
N GLY A 66 -2.59 -1.28 -22.68
CA GLY A 66 -1.46 -1.97 -22.06
C GLY A 66 -1.23 -1.57 -20.60
N ASP A 67 -1.79 -0.43 -20.17
CA ASP A 67 -1.71 -0.05 -18.75
C ASP A 67 -2.62 -0.94 -17.91
N PHE A 68 -2.13 -1.34 -16.76
CA PHE A 68 -2.92 -2.09 -15.81
C PHE A 68 -2.54 -1.72 -14.37
N SER A 69 -3.43 -2.02 -13.45
CA SER A 69 -3.19 -1.84 -12.03
C SER A 69 -3.43 -3.14 -11.27
N PHE A 70 -2.70 -3.30 -10.20
CA PHE A 70 -2.92 -4.37 -9.23
C PHE A 70 -2.74 -3.84 -7.80
N ILE A 71 -3.19 -4.60 -6.83
CA ILE A 71 -3.13 -4.24 -5.42
C ILE A 71 -2.21 -5.19 -4.69
N GLN A 72 -1.41 -4.68 -3.77
CA GLN A 72 -0.74 -5.47 -2.75
C GLN A 72 -1.43 -5.25 -1.41
N ILE A 73 -1.77 -6.35 -0.75
CA ILE A 73 -2.07 -6.42 0.69
C ILE A 73 -1.09 -7.37 1.35
N SER A 74 -0.90 -7.26 2.65
CA SER A 74 0.05 -8.08 3.39
C SER A 74 -0.33 -8.22 4.85
N ASP A 75 0.20 -9.26 5.48
CA ASP A 75 0.21 -9.41 6.93
C ASP A 75 -1.20 -9.26 7.54
N SER A 76 -2.12 -10.11 7.09
CA SER A 76 -3.51 -10.11 7.56
C SER A 76 -3.67 -10.78 8.91
N HIS A 77 -2.76 -11.69 9.27
CA HIS A 77 -2.70 -12.39 10.56
C HIS A 77 -4.07 -12.83 11.08
N ILE A 78 -4.91 -13.40 10.23
CA ILE A 78 -6.24 -13.87 10.65
C ILE A 78 -6.09 -14.87 11.80
N GLY A 79 -6.80 -14.63 12.91
CA GLY A 79 -6.64 -15.34 14.17
C GLY A 79 -5.96 -14.52 15.28
N PHE A 80 -5.22 -13.46 14.95
CA PHE A 80 -4.71 -12.53 15.94
C PHE A 80 -5.85 -11.75 16.61
N ASN A 81 -5.82 -11.67 17.96
CA ASN A 81 -6.90 -11.04 18.75
C ASN A 81 -6.36 -10.38 20.03
N LYS A 82 -5.18 -9.77 19.98
CA LYS A 82 -4.57 -9.11 21.13
C LYS A 82 -4.86 -7.60 21.12
N GLN A 83 -4.38 -6.91 22.16
CA GLN A 83 -4.64 -5.48 22.38
C GLN A 83 -4.24 -4.58 21.20
N ALA A 84 -3.19 -4.94 20.45
CA ALA A 84 -2.75 -4.16 19.28
C ALA A 84 -3.80 -4.10 18.17
N ASN A 85 -4.60 -5.16 17.99
CA ASN A 85 -5.81 -5.19 17.20
C ASN A 85 -6.69 -6.37 17.65
N PRO A 86 -7.79 -6.13 18.35
CA PRO A 86 -8.66 -7.20 18.82
C PRO A 86 -9.52 -7.85 17.71
N ASP A 87 -9.57 -7.23 16.51
CA ASP A 87 -10.37 -7.73 15.38
C ASP A 87 -9.68 -7.47 14.03
N VAL A 88 -8.70 -8.31 13.70
CA VAL A 88 -7.99 -8.26 12.41
C VAL A 88 -8.89 -8.61 11.22
N THR A 89 -9.97 -9.36 11.45
CA THR A 89 -10.95 -9.67 10.39
C THR A 89 -11.68 -8.41 9.95
N ALA A 90 -12.07 -7.55 10.89
CA ALA A 90 -12.70 -6.27 10.57
C ALA A 90 -11.75 -5.30 9.84
N THR A 91 -10.46 -5.32 10.15
CA THR A 91 -9.49 -4.46 9.44
C THR A 91 -9.16 -4.99 8.04
N LEU A 92 -9.09 -6.31 7.84
CA LEU A 92 -9.01 -6.90 6.51
C LEU A 92 -10.28 -6.60 5.68
N GLN A 93 -11.47 -6.73 6.28
CA GLN A 93 -12.73 -6.37 5.61
C GLN A 93 -12.76 -4.89 5.19
N ALA A 94 -12.18 -3.99 6.01
CA ALA A 94 -12.03 -2.57 5.65
C ALA A 94 -11.08 -2.39 4.46
N ALA A 95 -9.98 -3.15 4.39
CA ALA A 95 -9.08 -3.15 3.23
C ALA A 95 -9.83 -3.58 1.96
N ILE A 96 -10.57 -4.68 2.00
CA ILE A 96 -11.36 -5.15 0.85
C ILE A 96 -12.45 -4.15 0.46
N THR A 97 -13.11 -3.53 1.43
CA THR A 97 -14.11 -2.47 1.16
C THR A 97 -13.46 -1.28 0.46
N LYS A 98 -12.28 -0.86 0.89
CA LYS A 98 -11.51 0.20 0.25
C LYS A 98 -11.14 -0.17 -1.20
N ILE A 99 -10.62 -1.38 -1.43
CA ILE A 99 -10.31 -1.90 -2.78
C ILE A 99 -11.57 -1.86 -3.66
N ASN A 100 -12.69 -2.33 -3.15
CA ASN A 100 -13.96 -2.38 -3.88
C ASN A 100 -14.53 -1.01 -4.23
N SER A 101 -14.12 0.05 -3.53
CA SER A 101 -14.53 1.44 -3.75
C SER A 101 -13.61 2.21 -4.70
N MET A 102 -12.46 1.64 -5.08
CA MET A 102 -11.52 2.30 -5.98
C MET A 102 -12.12 2.50 -7.38
N PRO A 103 -11.83 3.62 -8.04
CA PRO A 103 -12.21 3.81 -9.43
C PRO A 103 -11.43 2.84 -10.32
N GLY A 104 -12.15 2.00 -11.04
CA GLY A 104 -11.60 0.88 -11.81
C GLY A 104 -11.41 -0.37 -10.95
N SER A 105 -11.40 -1.54 -11.58
CA SER A 105 -11.11 -2.80 -10.90
C SER A 105 -9.63 -3.14 -11.12
N PRO A 106 -8.86 -3.46 -10.07
CA PRO A 106 -7.51 -3.96 -10.25
C PRO A 106 -7.54 -5.28 -11.01
N SER A 107 -6.55 -5.51 -11.87
CA SER A 107 -6.45 -6.72 -12.69
C SER A 107 -6.29 -7.98 -11.82
N PHE A 108 -5.62 -7.83 -10.68
CA PHE A 108 -5.46 -8.87 -9.68
C PHE A 108 -5.01 -8.26 -8.35
N MET A 109 -4.90 -9.09 -7.33
CA MET A 109 -4.34 -8.73 -6.03
C MET A 109 -3.18 -9.67 -5.69
N LEU A 110 -2.14 -9.14 -5.03
CA LEU A 110 -1.07 -9.91 -4.40
C LEU A 110 -1.27 -9.87 -2.89
N HIS A 111 -1.15 -11.01 -2.23
CA HIS A 111 -1.04 -11.11 -0.79
C HIS A 111 0.38 -11.59 -0.43
N THR A 112 1.17 -10.73 0.18
CA THR A 112 2.59 -10.96 0.40
C THR A 112 2.91 -11.61 1.75
N GLY A 113 2.06 -12.56 2.19
CA GLY A 113 2.34 -13.47 3.30
C GLY A 113 1.72 -13.04 4.64
N ASP A 114 1.87 -13.92 5.63
CA ASP A 114 1.22 -13.84 6.94
C ASP A 114 -0.30 -13.67 6.82
N LEU A 115 -0.88 -14.62 6.08
CA LEU A 115 -2.31 -14.72 5.85
C LEU A 115 -3.05 -15.06 7.13
N SER A 116 -2.56 -16.11 7.81
CA SER A 116 -3.01 -16.64 9.09
C SER A 116 -2.06 -16.20 10.21
N HIS A 117 -2.48 -16.37 11.47
CA HIS A 117 -1.62 -16.08 12.61
C HIS A 117 -0.93 -17.33 13.19
N LEU A 118 -1.59 -18.47 13.13
CA LEU A 118 -1.10 -19.73 13.70
C LEU A 118 -1.20 -20.91 12.71
N SER A 119 -1.28 -20.65 11.41
CA SER A 119 -1.46 -21.63 10.32
C SER A 119 -2.61 -22.63 10.55
N GLN A 120 -3.71 -22.17 11.18
CA GLN A 120 -4.86 -23.03 11.46
C GLN A 120 -5.87 -23.03 10.32
N ALA A 121 -6.51 -24.18 10.07
CA ALA A 121 -7.51 -24.30 9.00
C ALA A 121 -8.62 -23.25 9.09
N ALA A 122 -9.13 -22.98 10.29
CA ALA A 122 -10.19 -22.00 10.51
C ALA A 122 -9.75 -20.55 10.20
N GLU A 123 -8.46 -20.23 10.39
CA GLU A 123 -7.89 -18.92 10.04
C GLU A 123 -7.88 -18.72 8.53
N PHE A 124 -7.40 -19.71 7.78
CA PHE A 124 -7.47 -19.70 6.31
C PHE A 124 -8.90 -19.69 5.78
N ASP A 125 -9.83 -20.43 6.39
CA ASP A 125 -11.25 -20.42 6.00
C ASP A 125 -11.85 -19.03 6.18
N THR A 126 -11.54 -18.34 7.27
CA THR A 126 -11.97 -16.96 7.53
C THR A 126 -11.36 -15.99 6.53
N LEU A 127 -10.05 -16.10 6.25
CA LEU A 127 -9.39 -15.33 5.22
C LEU A 127 -10.09 -15.47 3.87
N ASP A 128 -10.31 -16.71 3.42
CA ASP A 128 -10.96 -17.00 2.14
C ASP A 128 -12.37 -16.40 2.05
N GLN A 129 -13.13 -16.44 3.16
CA GLN A 129 -14.46 -15.81 3.21
C GLN A 129 -14.39 -14.30 2.99
N VAL A 130 -13.44 -13.61 3.61
CA VAL A 130 -13.26 -12.17 3.44
C VAL A 130 -12.77 -11.87 2.04
N LEU A 131 -11.74 -12.56 1.54
CA LEU A 131 -11.17 -12.31 0.22
C LEU A 131 -12.15 -12.57 -0.92
N LYS A 132 -13.08 -13.52 -0.79
CA LYS A 132 -14.17 -13.75 -1.78
C LYS A 132 -15.08 -12.53 -1.98
N THR A 133 -15.09 -11.57 -1.07
CA THR A 133 -15.87 -10.34 -1.22
C THR A 133 -15.16 -9.27 -2.04
N ALA A 134 -13.90 -9.48 -2.42
CA ALA A 134 -13.13 -8.58 -3.28
C ALA A 134 -13.65 -8.61 -4.73
N LYS A 135 -13.74 -7.44 -5.36
CA LYS A 135 -14.14 -7.30 -6.79
C LYS A 135 -12.99 -7.60 -7.76
N THR A 136 -11.99 -8.33 -7.34
CA THR A 136 -10.87 -8.76 -8.19
C THR A 136 -11.00 -10.25 -8.50
N GLU A 137 -10.79 -10.63 -9.75
CA GLU A 137 -11.00 -12.02 -10.19
C GLU A 137 -9.89 -12.97 -9.75
N LYS A 138 -8.70 -12.45 -9.51
CA LYS A 138 -7.51 -13.26 -9.19
C LYS A 138 -6.77 -12.69 -8.00
N ILE A 139 -6.33 -13.58 -7.11
CA ILE A 139 -5.45 -13.28 -6.01
C ILE A 139 -4.26 -14.24 -6.07
N PHE A 140 -3.07 -13.70 -6.02
CA PHE A 140 -1.83 -14.45 -5.97
C PHE A 140 -1.23 -14.34 -4.57
N PHE A 141 -0.66 -15.43 -4.07
CA PHE A 141 -0.20 -15.55 -2.71
C PHE A 141 1.26 -15.97 -2.64
N VAL A 142 1.97 -15.52 -1.62
CA VAL A 142 3.16 -16.19 -1.08
C VAL A 142 2.94 -16.36 0.42
N PRO A 143 3.48 -17.42 1.06
CA PRO A 143 3.32 -17.59 2.50
C PRO A 143 4.23 -16.65 3.28
N GLY A 144 3.79 -16.27 4.49
CA GLY A 144 4.64 -15.75 5.54
C GLY A 144 5.04 -16.85 6.54
N GLU A 145 5.88 -16.53 7.50
CA GLU A 145 6.33 -17.50 8.50
C GLU A 145 5.18 -17.98 9.40
N HIS A 146 4.16 -17.14 9.60
CA HIS A 146 2.97 -17.51 10.36
C HIS A 146 2.09 -18.53 9.63
N ASP A 147 2.21 -18.65 8.31
CA ASP A 147 1.41 -19.58 7.51
C ASP A 147 1.98 -21.01 7.47
N VAL A 148 3.19 -21.19 7.99
CA VAL A 148 3.93 -22.48 7.93
C VAL A 148 4.27 -23.04 9.31
N LEU A 149 3.79 -22.43 10.41
CA LEU A 149 4.18 -22.73 11.78
C LEU A 149 3.86 -24.17 12.24
N THR A 150 2.74 -24.74 11.81
CA THR A 150 2.22 -25.99 12.40
C THR A 150 2.45 -27.23 11.55
N ASP A 151 2.66 -27.08 10.24
CA ASP A 151 2.70 -28.21 9.31
C ASP A 151 3.62 -27.99 8.11
N ASP A 152 4.66 -27.17 8.28
CA ASP A 152 5.63 -26.82 7.23
C ASP A 152 4.95 -26.26 5.95
N GLY A 153 3.81 -25.57 6.13
CA GLY A 153 3.06 -24.95 5.04
C GLY A 153 2.14 -25.88 4.24
N LYS A 154 1.87 -27.10 4.74
CA LYS A 154 1.01 -28.04 4.04
C LYS A 154 -0.39 -27.47 3.81
N GLN A 155 -1.02 -26.88 4.83
CA GLN A 155 -2.35 -26.28 4.69
C GLN A 155 -2.35 -25.10 3.71
N TYR A 156 -1.28 -24.29 3.70
CA TYR A 156 -1.11 -23.25 2.72
C TYR A 156 -1.03 -23.82 1.30
N LEU A 157 -0.20 -24.84 1.07
CA LEU A 157 -0.01 -25.47 -0.25
C LEU A 157 -1.29 -26.18 -0.72
N ASP A 158 -2.02 -26.86 0.15
CA ASP A 158 -3.29 -27.51 -0.18
C ASP A 158 -4.33 -26.50 -0.71
N ARG A 159 -4.29 -25.23 -0.26
CA ARG A 159 -5.22 -24.16 -0.65
C ARG A 159 -4.72 -23.32 -1.82
N TYR A 160 -3.47 -22.88 -1.78
CA TYR A 160 -2.91 -21.88 -2.70
C TYR A 160 -1.77 -22.41 -3.57
N GLY A 161 -1.27 -23.62 -3.31
CA GLY A 161 -0.13 -24.20 -4.00
C GLY A 161 -0.41 -24.78 -5.38
N LYS A 162 -1.65 -24.77 -5.86
CA LYS A 162 -1.98 -25.33 -7.16
C LYS A 162 -1.25 -24.60 -8.30
N GLY A 163 -0.40 -25.33 -9.02
CA GLY A 163 0.39 -24.80 -10.14
C GLY A 163 1.72 -24.18 -9.75
N THR A 164 2.05 -24.15 -8.46
CA THR A 164 3.34 -23.70 -7.96
C THR A 164 4.41 -24.79 -8.10
N LYS A 165 5.67 -24.44 -7.81
CA LYS A 165 6.83 -25.33 -7.80
C LYS A 165 7.35 -25.48 -6.37
N GLY A 166 8.06 -26.56 -6.10
CA GLY A 166 8.68 -26.81 -4.80
C GLY A 166 7.73 -26.56 -3.62
N SER A 167 8.11 -25.69 -2.74
CA SER A 167 7.32 -25.31 -1.56
C SER A 167 6.43 -24.09 -1.79
N GLY A 168 6.03 -23.82 -3.04
CA GLY A 168 5.02 -22.80 -3.33
C GLY A 168 5.50 -21.62 -4.17
N TRP A 169 6.73 -21.64 -4.71
CA TRP A 169 7.19 -20.56 -5.61
C TRP A 169 6.67 -20.74 -7.04
N TYR A 170 6.54 -19.65 -7.78
CA TYR A 170 6.00 -19.65 -9.15
C TYR A 170 6.25 -18.34 -9.86
N SER A 171 6.00 -18.34 -11.17
CA SER A 171 5.98 -17.13 -11.98
C SER A 171 4.75 -17.10 -12.90
N PHE A 172 4.40 -15.91 -13.37
CA PHE A 172 3.37 -15.69 -14.37
C PHE A 172 3.59 -14.38 -15.10
N ASP A 173 3.02 -14.28 -16.30
CA ASP A 173 3.08 -13.06 -17.11
C ASP A 173 1.72 -12.34 -17.09
N ALA A 174 1.77 -11.02 -16.95
CA ALA A 174 0.60 -10.18 -17.09
C ALA A 174 0.96 -8.88 -17.80
N GLN A 175 0.30 -8.61 -18.94
CA GLN A 175 0.44 -7.37 -19.72
C GLN A 175 1.91 -7.00 -20.02
N GLY A 176 2.74 -7.99 -20.33
CA GLY A 176 4.16 -7.79 -20.67
C GLY A 176 5.10 -7.63 -19.48
N VAL A 177 4.62 -7.75 -18.26
CA VAL A 177 5.41 -7.79 -17.02
C VAL A 177 5.52 -9.23 -16.54
N HIS A 178 6.70 -9.65 -16.13
CA HIS A 178 6.96 -10.97 -15.55
C HIS A 178 6.94 -10.90 -14.03
N PHE A 179 6.05 -11.67 -13.41
CA PHE A 179 5.84 -11.73 -11.97
C PHE A 179 6.41 -13.00 -11.38
N ILE A 180 7.13 -12.89 -10.27
CA ILE A 180 7.84 -13.99 -9.62
C ILE A 180 7.48 -14.01 -8.13
N GLY A 181 6.74 -15.02 -7.69
CA GLY A 181 6.43 -15.27 -6.28
C GLY A 181 7.47 -16.19 -5.66
N LEU A 182 8.20 -15.70 -4.67
CA LEU A 182 9.26 -16.45 -3.96
C LEU A 182 8.82 -16.79 -2.54
N VAL A 183 9.28 -17.95 -2.05
CA VAL A 183 9.04 -18.45 -0.69
C VAL A 183 10.35 -18.41 0.09
N ASN A 184 10.42 -17.62 1.15
CA ASN A 184 11.63 -17.43 1.94
C ASN A 184 11.45 -17.63 3.44
N VAL A 185 10.38 -18.36 3.84
CA VAL A 185 9.95 -18.51 5.25
C VAL A 185 10.11 -19.93 5.80
N LEU A 186 10.44 -20.91 4.96
CA LEU A 186 10.52 -22.32 5.39
C LEU A 186 11.88 -22.69 6.01
N ASN A 187 12.95 -22.05 5.59
CA ASN A 187 14.32 -22.37 6.01
C ASN A 187 14.97 -21.19 6.73
N LEU A 188 14.28 -20.66 7.72
CA LEU A 188 14.75 -19.50 8.47
C LEU A 188 16.15 -19.74 9.05
N LYS A 189 17.03 -18.74 8.91
CA LYS A 189 18.38 -18.75 9.46
C LYS A 189 18.39 -18.17 10.88
N ALA A 190 19.54 -18.18 11.51
CA ALA A 190 19.73 -17.60 12.83
C ALA A 190 19.21 -16.15 12.88
N GLY A 191 18.47 -15.86 13.93
CA GLY A 191 17.83 -14.55 14.10
C GLY A 191 16.54 -14.33 13.30
N GLY A 192 16.02 -15.38 12.63
CA GLY A 192 14.76 -15.30 11.88
C GLY A 192 14.91 -14.78 10.43
N LEU A 193 16.16 -14.68 9.92
CA LEU A 193 16.38 -14.29 8.53
C LEU A 193 15.76 -15.30 7.56
N GLY A 194 15.10 -14.79 6.53
CA GLY A 194 14.57 -15.60 5.44
C GLY A 194 15.66 -16.30 4.64
N ALA A 195 15.30 -17.37 3.95
CA ALA A 195 16.17 -18.03 2.99
C ALA A 195 15.36 -18.69 1.87
N LEU A 196 15.82 -18.50 0.63
CA LEU A 196 15.21 -19.09 -0.57
C LEU A 196 15.64 -20.56 -0.74
N GLY A 197 16.92 -20.85 -0.52
CA GLY A 197 17.53 -22.16 -0.72
C GLY A 197 17.91 -22.44 -2.17
N ASN A 198 18.79 -23.44 -2.37
CA ASN A 198 19.40 -23.70 -3.67
C ASN A 198 18.38 -24.06 -4.76
N ASP A 199 17.43 -24.95 -4.46
CA ASP A 199 16.45 -25.41 -5.46
C ASP A 199 15.64 -24.25 -6.05
N GLN A 200 15.24 -23.30 -5.20
CA GLN A 200 14.50 -22.12 -5.63
C GLN A 200 15.38 -21.11 -6.36
N LEU A 201 16.64 -20.96 -5.95
CA LEU A 201 17.62 -20.11 -6.62
C LEU A 201 17.94 -20.62 -8.03
N GLU A 202 18.16 -21.93 -8.19
CA GLU A 202 18.36 -22.56 -9.50
C GLU A 202 17.11 -22.41 -10.39
N TRP A 203 15.93 -22.61 -9.81
CA TRP A 203 14.68 -22.38 -10.54
C TRP A 203 14.53 -20.92 -10.98
N LEU A 204 14.86 -19.96 -10.11
CA LEU A 204 14.76 -18.53 -10.42
C LEU A 204 15.72 -18.17 -11.57
N GLU A 205 16.96 -18.66 -11.53
CA GLU A 205 17.91 -18.44 -12.62
C GLU A 205 17.37 -18.98 -13.94
N ASP A 206 16.83 -20.20 -13.92
CA ASP A 206 16.24 -20.86 -15.08
C ASP A 206 15.01 -20.10 -15.62
N ASP A 207 14.16 -19.62 -14.76
CA ASP A 207 12.92 -18.91 -15.09
C ASP A 207 13.22 -17.60 -15.84
N VAL A 208 14.22 -16.85 -15.37
CA VAL A 208 14.53 -15.55 -15.96
C VAL A 208 15.53 -15.59 -17.12
N LYS A 209 16.36 -16.64 -17.25
CA LYS A 209 17.51 -16.66 -18.17
C LYS A 209 17.18 -16.39 -19.65
N HIS A 210 15.96 -16.73 -20.08
CA HIS A 210 15.51 -16.59 -21.46
C HIS A 210 14.72 -15.29 -21.72
N LEU A 211 14.40 -14.55 -20.68
CA LEU A 211 13.67 -13.29 -20.82
C LEU A 211 14.57 -12.19 -21.42
N SER A 212 13.97 -11.29 -22.18
CA SER A 212 14.66 -10.07 -22.63
C SER A 212 15.05 -9.19 -21.44
N SER A 213 16.22 -8.55 -21.50
CA SER A 213 16.62 -7.57 -20.50
C SER A 213 15.67 -6.34 -20.41
N SER A 214 14.87 -6.12 -21.45
CA SER A 214 13.83 -5.09 -21.45
C SER A 214 12.51 -5.54 -20.81
N THR A 215 12.35 -6.80 -20.42
CA THR A 215 11.15 -7.29 -19.72
C THR A 215 11.13 -6.71 -18.30
N PRO A 216 10.09 -5.96 -17.91
CA PRO A 216 9.93 -5.53 -16.53
C PRO A 216 9.67 -6.73 -15.62
N ILE A 217 10.34 -6.77 -14.48
CA ILE A 217 10.23 -7.86 -13.50
C ILE A 217 9.59 -7.35 -12.21
N VAL A 218 8.63 -8.09 -11.70
CA VAL A 218 8.08 -7.91 -10.35
C VAL A 218 8.34 -9.17 -9.54
N VAL A 219 9.13 -9.04 -8.48
CA VAL A 219 9.34 -10.11 -7.50
C VAL A 219 8.51 -9.80 -6.27
N PHE A 220 7.82 -10.79 -5.74
CA PHE A 220 7.13 -10.65 -4.46
C PHE A 220 7.45 -11.83 -3.55
N ALA A 221 7.77 -11.54 -2.31
CA ALA A 221 8.09 -12.48 -1.25
C ALA A 221 7.67 -11.89 0.09
N HIS A 222 7.56 -12.70 1.13
CA HIS A 222 7.16 -12.18 2.43
C HIS A 222 8.29 -11.37 3.08
N ILE A 223 9.36 -12.01 3.48
CA ILE A 223 10.50 -11.34 4.13
C ILE A 223 11.27 -10.51 3.10
N PRO A 224 11.69 -9.27 3.45
CA PRO A 224 12.44 -8.41 2.53
C PRO A 224 13.66 -9.09 1.90
N LEU A 225 13.81 -8.92 0.56
CA LEU A 225 15.00 -9.42 -0.17
C LEU A 225 16.21 -8.50 -0.03
N TRP A 226 16.21 -7.62 0.95
CA TRP A 226 17.40 -6.84 1.34
C TRP A 226 17.49 -6.78 2.87
N SER A 227 18.68 -6.52 3.37
CA SER A 227 18.91 -6.40 4.80
C SER A 227 18.34 -5.09 5.33
N VAL A 228 17.18 -5.13 5.96
CA VAL A 228 16.54 -3.98 6.62
C VAL A 228 17.05 -3.88 8.05
N TYR A 229 16.86 -4.92 8.86
CA TYR A 229 17.34 -5.00 10.23
C TYR A 229 17.55 -6.47 10.61
N PRO A 230 18.74 -7.03 10.35
CA PRO A 230 19.02 -8.48 10.53
C PRO A 230 18.82 -8.97 11.95
N GLN A 231 19.02 -8.10 12.96
CA GLN A 231 18.83 -8.43 14.37
C GLN A 231 17.39 -8.83 14.70
N TRP A 232 16.42 -8.44 13.87
CA TRP A 232 15.00 -8.79 13.99
C TRP A 232 14.54 -9.78 12.93
N GLY A 233 15.44 -10.38 12.17
CA GLY A 233 15.07 -11.25 11.04
C GLY A 233 14.58 -10.51 9.81
N TRP A 234 14.73 -9.19 9.75
CA TRP A 234 14.24 -8.37 8.66
C TRP A 234 15.22 -8.33 7.49
N GLY A 235 15.25 -9.42 6.75
CA GLY A 235 16.08 -9.62 5.57
C GLY A 235 16.15 -11.08 5.17
N THR A 236 16.64 -11.36 3.97
CA THR A 236 16.82 -12.69 3.41
C THR A 236 18.31 -12.96 3.20
N ASP A 237 18.81 -14.06 3.78
CA ASP A 237 20.24 -14.38 3.87
C ASP A 237 20.91 -14.57 2.48
N ASP A 238 20.25 -15.30 1.60
CA ASP A 238 20.74 -15.63 0.25
C ASP A 238 20.19 -14.70 -0.86
N SER A 239 19.59 -13.57 -0.47
CA SER A 239 19.00 -12.62 -1.40
C SER A 239 19.98 -12.03 -2.41
N ALA A 240 21.26 -11.87 -2.05
CA ALA A 240 22.29 -11.35 -2.94
C ALA A 240 22.45 -12.20 -4.22
N GLN A 241 22.32 -13.54 -4.10
CA GLN A 241 22.37 -14.45 -5.23
C GLN A 241 21.11 -14.29 -6.11
N ALA A 242 19.92 -14.30 -5.53
CA ALA A 242 18.67 -14.06 -6.27
C ALA A 242 18.69 -12.74 -7.03
N LEU A 243 19.09 -11.66 -6.36
CA LEU A 243 19.17 -10.33 -6.98
C LEU A 243 20.24 -10.26 -8.08
N SER A 244 21.30 -11.08 -8.02
CA SER A 244 22.32 -11.11 -9.06
C SER A 244 21.76 -11.54 -10.41
N TYR A 245 20.81 -12.46 -10.45
CA TYR A 245 20.12 -12.91 -11.67
C TYR A 245 19.25 -11.82 -12.29
N LEU A 246 18.80 -10.87 -11.47
CA LEU A 246 17.88 -9.79 -11.86
C LEU A 246 18.58 -8.50 -12.30
N LYS A 247 19.87 -8.35 -12.03
CA LYS A 247 20.64 -7.11 -12.35
C LYS A 247 20.67 -6.76 -13.83
N ARG A 248 20.47 -7.72 -14.72
CA ARG A 248 20.50 -7.50 -16.17
C ARG A 248 19.22 -6.87 -16.74
N PHE A 249 18.14 -6.83 -15.98
CA PHE A 249 16.85 -6.27 -16.43
C PHE A 249 16.81 -4.76 -16.23
N GLY A 250 16.18 -4.04 -17.15
CA GLY A 250 16.11 -2.57 -17.08
C GLY A 250 15.24 -2.05 -15.93
N SER A 251 14.26 -2.84 -15.47
CA SER A 251 13.36 -2.48 -14.36
C SER A 251 13.01 -3.72 -13.55
N VAL A 252 13.29 -3.67 -12.26
CA VAL A 252 12.93 -4.71 -11.29
C VAL A 252 12.27 -4.06 -10.09
N THR A 253 11.09 -4.54 -9.70
CA THR A 253 10.40 -4.12 -8.49
C THR A 253 10.26 -5.31 -7.55
N VAL A 254 10.67 -5.15 -6.30
CA VAL A 254 10.59 -6.16 -5.24
C VAL A 254 9.57 -5.71 -4.21
N LEU A 255 8.51 -6.48 -4.01
CA LEU A 255 7.41 -6.22 -3.09
C LEU A 255 7.46 -7.18 -1.91
N ASN A 256 7.44 -6.67 -0.69
CA ASN A 256 7.53 -7.48 0.52
C ASN A 256 6.50 -7.05 1.57
N GLY A 257 6.24 -7.91 2.54
CA GLY A 257 5.50 -7.67 3.77
C GLY A 257 6.41 -7.72 5.00
N HIS A 258 6.02 -8.49 6.01
CA HIS A 258 6.76 -8.89 7.21
C HIS A 258 7.02 -7.78 8.23
N ILE A 259 7.41 -6.60 7.80
CA ILE A 259 7.83 -5.53 8.72
C ILE A 259 6.69 -4.58 9.09
N HIS A 260 5.51 -4.75 8.50
CA HIS A 260 4.28 -3.98 8.76
C HIS A 260 4.44 -2.45 8.60
N GLN A 261 5.42 -2.02 7.81
CA GLN A 261 5.73 -0.61 7.57
C GLN A 261 6.10 -0.41 6.11
N THR A 262 5.81 0.78 5.59
CA THR A 262 6.30 1.17 4.27
C THR A 262 7.76 1.61 4.38
N LEU A 263 8.64 0.86 3.73
CA LEU A 263 10.02 1.25 3.49
C LEU A 263 10.32 1.11 2.00
N GLN A 264 11.11 2.03 1.49
CA GLN A 264 11.58 2.00 0.10
C GLN A 264 13.10 2.07 0.04
N LYS A 265 13.67 1.31 -0.89
CA LYS A 265 15.08 1.37 -1.24
C LYS A 265 15.21 1.28 -2.76
N ILE A 266 16.12 2.03 -3.33
CA ILE A 266 16.49 1.93 -4.75
C ILE A 266 17.97 1.56 -4.82
N GLU A 267 18.29 0.51 -5.55
CA GLU A 267 19.65 0.05 -5.78
C GLU A 267 19.84 -0.28 -7.27
N GLY A 268 20.43 0.62 -8.01
CA GLY A 268 20.55 0.52 -9.46
C GLY A 268 19.19 0.50 -10.13
N ASN A 269 18.90 -0.58 -10.85
CA ASN A 269 17.64 -0.84 -11.54
C ASN A 269 16.59 -1.58 -10.68
N ILE A 270 16.87 -1.82 -9.41
CA ILE A 270 15.99 -2.55 -8.49
C ILE A 270 15.38 -1.59 -7.49
N THR A 271 14.06 -1.55 -7.46
CA THR A 271 13.27 -0.83 -6.44
C THR A 271 12.67 -1.83 -5.47
N PHE A 272 12.92 -1.64 -4.19
CA PHE A 272 12.34 -2.43 -3.10
C PHE A 272 11.25 -1.62 -2.42
N HIS A 273 10.15 -2.27 -2.08
CA HIS A 273 9.04 -1.68 -1.36
C HIS A 273 8.43 -2.70 -0.39
N THR A 274 8.19 -2.29 0.85
CA THR A 274 7.46 -3.08 1.84
C THR A 274 6.07 -2.50 2.07
N ALA A 275 5.09 -3.37 2.26
CA ALA A 275 3.71 -3.00 2.48
C ALA A 275 3.41 -2.69 3.95
N MET A 276 2.41 -1.83 4.18
CA MET A 276 1.71 -1.79 5.46
C MET A 276 0.96 -3.10 5.68
N SER A 277 0.85 -3.51 6.96
CA SER A 277 -0.01 -4.63 7.35
C SER A 277 -1.49 -4.23 7.28
N THR A 278 -2.37 -5.21 7.12
CA THR A 278 -3.81 -5.04 7.34
C THR A 278 -4.22 -5.40 8.77
N ALA A 279 -3.32 -5.96 9.59
CA ALA A 279 -3.61 -6.43 10.95
C ALA A 279 -3.15 -5.47 12.05
N PHE A 280 -1.85 -5.22 12.17
CA PHE A 280 -1.27 -4.37 13.22
C PHE A 280 0.06 -3.77 12.75
N VAL A 281 0.53 -2.75 13.47
CA VAL A 281 1.82 -2.10 13.20
C VAL A 281 2.93 -2.71 14.04
N GLN A 282 4.17 -2.62 13.56
CA GLN A 282 5.38 -2.96 14.30
C GLN A 282 6.22 -1.71 14.59
N PRO A 283 7.12 -1.73 15.60
CA PRO A 283 7.99 -0.60 15.88
C PRO A 283 9.02 -0.39 14.76
N ALA A 284 9.48 0.84 14.60
CA ALA A 284 10.59 1.14 13.68
C ALA A 284 11.86 0.35 14.08
N PRO A 285 12.75 0.04 13.12
CA PRO A 285 14.00 -0.68 13.39
C PRO A 285 14.77 -0.09 14.58
N GLY A 286 15.04 -0.93 15.59
CA GLY A 286 15.77 -0.51 16.80
C GLY A 286 15.00 0.36 17.81
N ALA A 287 13.74 0.71 17.52
CA ALA A 287 12.91 1.51 18.45
C ALA A 287 12.32 0.69 19.63
N ALA A 288 12.44 -0.64 19.58
CA ALA A 288 12.04 -1.57 20.63
C ALA A 288 13.09 -2.66 20.82
N GLN A 289 12.93 -3.51 21.85
CA GLN A 289 13.84 -4.64 22.09
C GLN A 289 13.68 -5.78 21.07
N SER A 290 12.47 -5.93 20.50
CA SER A 290 12.15 -6.96 19.52
C SER A 290 11.05 -6.46 18.57
N PRO A 291 10.89 -7.07 17.37
CA PRO A 291 9.73 -6.85 16.54
C PRO A 291 8.47 -7.38 17.23
N GLY A 292 7.32 -6.94 16.79
CA GLY A 292 6.04 -7.46 17.26
C GLY A 292 4.93 -6.42 17.28
N PRO A 293 3.71 -6.85 17.60
CA PRO A 293 2.54 -5.99 17.59
C PRO A 293 2.67 -4.80 18.54
N MET A 294 2.54 -3.59 18.02
CA MET A 294 2.62 -2.35 18.78
C MET A 294 1.21 -1.85 19.13
N ASN A 295 0.99 -1.55 20.41
CA ASN A 295 -0.24 -0.93 20.85
C ASN A 295 -0.29 0.53 20.40
N VAL A 296 -1.31 0.89 19.67
CA VAL A 296 -1.60 2.27 19.25
C VAL A 296 -3.03 2.62 19.69
N PRO A 297 -3.36 3.91 19.87
CA PRO A 297 -4.74 4.31 20.12
C PRO A 297 -5.68 3.75 19.04
N ALA A 298 -6.82 3.20 19.44
CA ALA A 298 -7.75 2.51 18.54
C ALA A 298 -8.19 3.39 17.35
N GLU A 299 -8.37 4.68 17.59
CA GLU A 299 -8.72 5.67 16.59
C GLU A 299 -7.61 5.96 15.56
N LYS A 300 -6.35 5.57 15.87
CA LYS A 300 -5.20 5.73 14.96
C LYS A 300 -4.88 4.43 14.20
N LEU A 301 -5.38 3.29 14.66
CA LEU A 301 -4.97 2.01 14.10
C LEU A 301 -5.17 1.96 12.58
N ARG A 302 -6.38 2.28 12.09
CA ARG A 302 -6.71 2.20 10.66
C ARG A 302 -5.94 3.19 9.78
N SER A 303 -5.45 4.30 10.34
CA SER A 303 -4.59 5.24 9.61
C SER A 303 -3.13 4.76 9.48
N LEU A 304 -2.77 3.70 10.21
CA LEU A 304 -1.44 3.09 10.20
C LEU A 304 -1.44 1.72 9.50
N LEU A 305 -2.61 1.16 9.23
CA LEU A 305 -2.83 -0.03 8.42
C LEU A 305 -3.16 0.37 6.98
N GLY A 306 -2.84 -0.47 6.00
CA GLY A 306 -3.08 -0.06 4.64
C GLY A 306 -2.90 -1.13 3.58
N LEU A 307 -2.89 -0.66 2.35
CA LEU A 307 -2.66 -1.42 1.13
C LEU A 307 -1.84 -0.58 0.15
N SER A 308 -1.23 -1.21 -0.84
CA SER A 308 -0.49 -0.52 -1.89
C SER A 308 -1.18 -0.74 -3.25
N GLY A 309 -1.54 0.36 -3.91
CA GLY A 309 -1.97 0.36 -5.30
C GLY A 309 -0.76 0.46 -6.22
N ILE A 310 -0.61 -0.47 -7.15
CA ILE A 310 0.51 -0.49 -8.10
C ILE A 310 -0.03 -0.30 -9.51
N ASN A 311 0.48 0.70 -10.22
CA ASN A 311 0.11 1.02 -11.59
C ASN A 311 1.31 0.79 -12.50
N TYR A 312 1.10 -0.01 -13.55
CA TYR A 312 2.04 -0.20 -14.63
C TYR A 312 1.60 0.65 -15.83
N ILE A 313 2.52 1.41 -16.36
CA ILE A 313 2.31 2.20 -17.59
C ILE A 313 3.19 1.59 -18.67
N GLU A 314 2.56 1.05 -19.72
CA GLU A 314 3.27 0.49 -20.87
C GLU A 314 4.18 1.56 -21.48
N HIS A 315 5.39 1.20 -21.84
CA HIS A 315 6.47 2.07 -22.32
C HIS A 315 7.14 2.96 -21.24
N GLY A 316 6.62 3.01 -20.01
CA GLY A 316 7.29 3.66 -18.89
C GLY A 316 8.29 2.77 -18.17
N HIS A 317 8.18 1.44 -18.34
CA HIS A 317 8.96 0.40 -17.64
C HIS A 317 9.01 0.53 -16.11
N THR A 318 8.31 1.48 -15.54
CA THR A 318 8.35 1.81 -14.11
C THR A 318 6.96 1.58 -13.51
N LEU A 319 6.94 0.92 -12.35
CA LEU A 319 5.74 0.77 -11.55
C LEU A 319 5.59 1.97 -10.60
N ALA A 320 4.44 2.60 -10.63
CA ALA A 320 4.06 3.61 -9.64
C ALA A 320 3.37 2.93 -8.47
N ILE A 321 3.94 3.02 -7.27
CA ILE A 321 3.39 2.46 -6.05
C ILE A 321 2.79 3.60 -5.23
N THR A 322 1.54 3.43 -4.79
CA THR A 322 0.82 4.38 -3.95
C THR A 322 0.29 3.67 -2.72
N ASP A 323 0.86 3.99 -1.57
CA ASP A 323 0.37 3.46 -0.29
C ASP A 323 -0.88 4.21 0.16
N SER A 324 -1.87 3.46 0.58
CA SER A 324 -3.18 3.97 0.99
C SER A 324 -3.56 3.41 2.35
N PRO A 325 -3.58 4.24 3.42
CA PRO A 325 -4.10 3.81 4.72
C PRO A 325 -5.54 3.32 4.63
N LEU A 326 -5.98 2.44 5.54
CA LEU A 326 -7.37 1.96 5.59
C LEU A 326 -8.35 3.07 5.91
N GLU A 327 -7.94 4.02 6.75
CA GLU A 327 -8.64 5.30 6.95
C GLU A 327 -7.78 6.43 6.37
N ASP A 328 -8.37 7.20 5.48
CA ASP A 328 -7.72 8.40 4.96
C ASP A 328 -7.61 9.43 6.11
N ALA A 329 -6.41 10.00 6.28
CA ALA A 329 -6.20 11.10 7.24
C ALA A 329 -7.14 12.30 6.99
N GLY A 330 -7.76 12.34 5.80
CA GLY A 330 -8.73 13.33 5.39
C GLY A 330 -10.15 13.16 5.89
N SER A 331 -10.46 12.10 6.65
CA SER A 331 -11.81 11.90 7.21
C SER A 331 -12.02 12.54 8.59
N LYS A 332 -11.04 13.25 9.11
CA LYS A 332 -11.13 13.94 10.41
C LYS A 332 -11.26 15.45 10.24
N VAL A 333 -12.11 16.03 11.04
CA VAL A 333 -12.24 17.48 11.21
C VAL A 333 -11.96 17.80 12.67
N MET A 334 -10.92 18.58 12.90
CA MET A 334 -10.57 19.06 14.23
C MET A 334 -11.42 20.30 14.51
N ILE A 335 -11.96 20.39 15.72
CA ILE A 335 -12.58 21.58 16.26
C ILE A 335 -11.55 22.16 17.21
N ASP A 336 -10.94 23.27 16.81
CA ASP A 336 -9.87 23.91 17.58
C ASP A 336 -9.87 25.42 17.30
N ASN A 337 -9.63 26.19 18.33
CA ASN A 337 -9.61 27.64 18.27
C ASN A 337 -10.84 28.24 17.55
N PHE A 338 -12.04 27.78 17.94
CA PHE A 338 -13.33 28.19 17.36
C PHE A 338 -13.43 28.02 15.85
N SER A 339 -12.81 26.98 15.30
CA SER A 339 -12.86 26.68 13.88
C SER A 339 -12.92 25.17 13.59
N PHE A 340 -13.46 24.84 12.42
CA PHE A 340 -13.39 23.47 11.88
C PHE A 340 -12.20 23.37 10.93
N THR A 341 -11.28 22.43 11.19
CA THR A 341 -10.07 22.24 10.38
C THR A 341 -9.96 20.79 9.89
N PRO A 342 -9.99 20.54 8.56
CA PRO A 342 -10.20 21.50 7.49
C PRO A 342 -11.66 22.02 7.47
N GLN A 343 -11.86 23.27 7.07
CA GLN A 343 -13.20 23.85 6.92
C GLN A 343 -13.99 23.21 5.77
N GLU A 344 -13.30 22.76 4.72
CA GLU A 344 -13.83 21.99 3.60
C GLU A 344 -13.14 20.63 3.55
N LEU A 345 -13.91 19.57 3.73
CA LEU A 345 -13.43 18.19 3.63
C LEU A 345 -14.07 17.51 2.44
N THR A 346 -13.24 17.01 1.51
CA THR A 346 -13.72 16.18 0.39
C THR A 346 -13.46 14.71 0.67
N VAL A 347 -14.50 13.89 0.55
CA VAL A 347 -14.45 12.44 0.81
C VAL A 347 -15.21 11.65 -0.25
N SER A 348 -14.94 10.35 -0.35
CA SER A 348 -15.73 9.43 -1.17
C SER A 348 -17.04 9.05 -0.49
N ALA A 349 -18.07 8.68 -1.29
CA ALA A 349 -19.28 8.11 -0.75
C ALA A 349 -18.98 6.84 0.08
N GLY A 350 -19.64 6.70 1.25
CA GLY A 350 -19.37 5.65 2.22
C GLY A 350 -18.31 6.01 3.28
N THR A 351 -17.66 7.17 3.18
CA THR A 351 -16.66 7.59 4.17
C THR A 351 -17.30 8.02 5.48
N LYS A 352 -16.76 7.52 6.58
CA LYS A 352 -17.05 7.99 7.93
C LYS A 352 -16.17 9.20 8.23
N VAL A 353 -16.81 10.37 8.47
CA VAL A 353 -16.15 11.59 8.93
C VAL A 353 -16.26 11.70 10.45
N ILE A 354 -15.16 12.09 11.10
CA ILE A 354 -15.06 12.20 12.55
C ILE A 354 -14.71 13.65 12.90
N TRP A 355 -15.51 14.30 13.71
CA TRP A 355 -15.19 15.61 14.32
C TRP A 355 -14.70 15.37 15.74
N ILE A 356 -13.61 16.02 16.11
CA ILE A 356 -12.99 15.91 17.43
C ILE A 356 -12.84 17.31 18.00
N ASN A 357 -13.41 17.55 19.18
CA ASN A 357 -13.27 18.85 19.86
C ASN A 357 -11.98 18.89 20.69
N HIS A 358 -11.06 19.80 20.33
CA HIS A 358 -9.84 20.07 21.08
C HIS A 358 -9.87 21.45 21.79
N ASP A 359 -10.97 22.21 21.65
CA ASP A 359 -11.16 23.39 22.44
C ASP A 359 -11.54 23.06 23.90
N GLU A 360 -11.21 23.96 24.81
CA GLU A 360 -11.61 23.86 26.24
C GLU A 360 -13.08 24.23 26.45
N VAL A 361 -13.81 24.56 25.38
CA VAL A 361 -15.22 24.95 25.41
C VAL A 361 -16.05 23.99 24.56
N PRO A 362 -17.33 23.78 24.88
CA PRO A 362 -18.19 22.87 24.17
C PRO A 362 -18.59 23.38 22.78
N HIS A 363 -18.61 22.50 21.80
CA HIS A 363 -19.02 22.74 20.43
C HIS A 363 -20.07 21.74 19.94
N THR A 364 -20.69 22.01 18.79
CA THR A 364 -21.60 21.08 18.10
C THR A 364 -21.26 20.99 16.64
N VAL A 365 -21.65 19.86 16.02
CA VAL A 365 -21.69 19.71 14.56
C VAL A 365 -23.15 19.61 14.15
N THR A 366 -23.70 20.69 13.65
CA THR A 366 -25.12 20.82 13.34
C THR A 366 -25.35 20.93 11.84
N SER A 367 -26.06 19.97 11.25
CA SER A 367 -26.38 19.97 9.82
C SER A 367 -27.28 21.15 9.48
N THR A 368 -26.90 21.96 8.50
CA THR A 368 -27.65 23.16 8.09
C THR A 368 -29.01 22.80 7.48
N ASP A 369 -29.06 21.72 6.69
CA ASP A 369 -30.23 21.30 5.93
C ASP A 369 -30.82 19.95 6.43
N LYS A 370 -30.37 19.48 7.59
CA LYS A 370 -30.80 18.24 8.25
C LYS A 370 -30.53 16.96 7.41
N ARG A 371 -29.58 17.02 6.46
CA ARG A 371 -29.23 15.88 5.63
C ARG A 371 -28.41 14.81 6.35
N PHE A 372 -27.91 15.13 7.56
CA PHE A 372 -27.29 14.16 8.46
C PHE A 372 -27.63 14.48 9.92
N THR A 373 -27.51 13.49 10.78
CA THR A 373 -27.76 13.63 12.21
C THR A 373 -26.73 14.58 12.83
N SER A 374 -27.19 15.64 13.48
CA SER A 374 -26.32 16.55 14.22
C SER A 374 -25.75 15.91 15.47
N SER A 375 -24.57 16.34 15.90
CA SER A 375 -24.01 15.93 17.19
C SER A 375 -24.86 16.51 18.34
N GLY A 376 -24.78 15.92 19.52
CA GLY A 376 -25.00 16.65 20.74
C GLY A 376 -23.88 17.66 20.99
N THR A 377 -23.86 18.24 22.19
CA THR A 377 -22.74 19.05 22.66
C THR A 377 -21.52 18.15 22.82
N LEU A 378 -20.41 18.52 22.24
CA LEU A 378 -19.11 17.87 22.34
C LEU A 378 -18.24 18.66 23.30
N ASP A 379 -17.91 18.12 24.44
CA ASP A 379 -16.95 18.68 25.37
C ASP A 379 -15.50 18.40 24.90
N THR A 380 -14.50 18.92 25.57
CA THR A 380 -13.08 18.72 25.25
C THR A 380 -12.77 17.23 25.05
N ASP A 381 -12.06 16.90 23.97
CA ASP A 381 -11.68 15.55 23.53
C ASP A 381 -12.84 14.62 23.16
N GLN A 382 -14.08 15.08 23.21
CA GLN A 382 -15.22 14.32 22.71
C GLN A 382 -15.29 14.37 21.19
N GLN A 383 -15.86 13.33 20.62
CA GLN A 383 -15.97 13.16 19.18
C GLN A 383 -17.39 12.83 18.74
N PHE A 384 -17.70 13.24 17.52
CA PHE A 384 -18.90 12.86 16.79
C PHE A 384 -18.50 12.27 15.45
N SER A 385 -19.26 11.34 14.94
CA SER A 385 -19.00 10.77 13.61
C SER A 385 -20.28 10.53 12.83
N PHE A 386 -20.18 10.69 11.51
CA PHE A 386 -21.25 10.38 10.58
C PHE A 386 -20.70 9.78 9.29
N THR A 387 -21.39 8.75 8.74
CA THR A 387 -21.01 8.12 7.47
C THR A 387 -21.82 8.71 6.32
N PHE A 388 -21.15 9.32 5.37
CA PHE A 388 -21.76 9.95 4.21
C PHE A 388 -21.88 8.97 3.05
N SER A 389 -23.04 8.34 2.88
CA SER A 389 -23.29 7.32 1.85
C SER A 389 -23.68 7.89 0.50
N GLU A 390 -24.23 9.11 0.45
CA GLU A 390 -24.73 9.74 -0.78
C GLU A 390 -23.83 10.89 -1.22
N LYS A 391 -23.65 11.04 -2.54
CA LYS A 391 -22.93 12.17 -3.12
C LYS A 391 -23.65 13.49 -2.86
N GLY A 392 -22.87 14.53 -2.61
CA GLY A 392 -23.44 15.86 -2.36
C GLY A 392 -22.55 16.76 -1.52
N ILE A 393 -23.06 17.96 -1.25
CA ILE A 393 -22.42 18.94 -0.36
C ILE A 393 -23.26 18.99 0.92
N TYR A 394 -22.61 18.78 2.06
CA TYR A 394 -23.22 18.74 3.39
C TYR A 394 -22.64 19.87 4.23
N ASN A 395 -23.40 20.95 4.32
CA ASN A 395 -23.00 22.11 5.12
C ASN A 395 -23.38 21.91 6.59
N TYR A 396 -22.51 22.38 7.49
CA TYR A 396 -22.72 22.32 8.92
C TYR A 396 -22.13 23.55 9.64
N TYR A 397 -22.54 23.74 10.86
CA TYR A 397 -22.12 24.86 11.72
C TYR A 397 -22.13 24.44 13.21
N CYS A 398 -21.50 25.23 14.05
CA CYS A 398 -21.63 25.06 15.49
C CYS A 398 -22.86 25.87 16.01
N SER A 399 -23.86 25.21 16.62
CA SER A 399 -25.05 25.89 17.12
C SER A 399 -24.77 26.77 18.34
N VAL A 400 -23.67 26.50 19.06
CA VAL A 400 -23.21 27.35 20.20
C VAL A 400 -22.44 28.57 19.69
N HIS A 401 -21.70 28.43 18.58
CA HIS A 401 -20.89 29.48 17.97
C HIS A 401 -21.22 29.59 16.47
N PRO A 402 -22.32 30.25 16.06
CA PRO A 402 -22.86 30.16 14.69
C PRO A 402 -21.94 30.67 13.58
N HIS A 403 -20.88 31.40 13.89
CA HIS A 403 -19.88 31.84 12.92
C HIS A 403 -18.95 30.70 12.48
N MET A 404 -18.84 29.63 13.28
CA MET A 404 -18.08 28.44 12.92
C MET A 404 -18.88 27.62 11.91
N THR A 405 -18.41 27.58 10.69
CA THR A 405 -19.03 26.82 9.58
C THR A 405 -18.05 25.87 8.92
N GLY A 406 -18.57 24.78 8.40
CA GLY A 406 -17.79 23.83 7.61
C GLY A 406 -18.65 23.10 6.58
N LYS A 407 -18.02 22.35 5.69
CA LYS A 407 -18.74 21.50 4.74
C LYS A 407 -17.98 20.22 4.44
N VAL A 408 -18.73 19.15 4.23
CA VAL A 408 -18.25 17.90 3.66
C VAL A 408 -18.76 17.79 2.23
N ILE A 409 -17.84 17.55 1.30
CA ILE A 409 -18.11 17.32 -0.12
C ILE A 409 -17.93 15.84 -0.40
N VAL A 410 -19.01 15.13 -0.70
CA VAL A 410 -19.01 13.70 -1.01
C VAL A 410 -19.05 13.49 -2.51
N LYS A 411 -18.03 12.80 -3.04
CA LYS A 411 -17.84 12.55 -4.47
C LYS A 411 -18.07 11.10 -4.86
#